data_a91794b1307c23773d61882d4aa8c07f
#
_entry.id   a91794b1307c23773d61882d4aa8c07f
#
_cell.length_a   1.000
_cell.length_b   1.000
_cell.length_c   1.000
_cell.angle_alpha   90.00
_cell.angle_beta   90.00
_cell.angle_gamma   90.00
#
_symmetry.space_group_name_H-M   'P 1'
#
loop_
_entity.id
_entity.type
_entity.pdbx_description
1 polymer ?
#
loop_
_entity_poly.entity_id
_entity_poly.type
_entity_poly.pdbx_seq_one_letter_code
_entity_poly.pdbx_strand_id
1 'polypeptide(L)'
;MLAELDLFRKSIFTHGSAGKEDLLSNKDFEDLSLIDGFLVLSVASDLKCGPACGRLLAEGLLHEKVGYVRIHAEKIVPGIGMTKRGIRMDVELQSFSHKPEENELPEKVYDFEPHHKNSDNLFKRNRFNQAKIDAHNLYSGEKDFNHLPDLCVINILDYDPFGKGKAKYHFHNMCEEDITIPYPDGLDHYYFNTSSPNDEDDELNALLKYIQNSTEENATTELTRQLHEYVTKVKSSPEERYRYMTWGEYIDFETMEAKAEARKEGHAEGKEQGLAEGRAEAALATYRENILEVLNELGAVPDDVVKKVNSVTDIDVLKQWFTLAIKSDSMASFLSQIN
;
A
#
# COMPACT_ATOMS: atom_id res chain seq x y z
N MET A 1 22.49 -15.31 15.64
CA MET A 1 22.42 -15.52 14.18
C MET A 1 21.18 -16.33 13.77
N LEU A 2 21.02 -17.65 14.08
CA LEU A 2 19.80 -18.39 13.72
C LEU A 2 18.56 -17.94 14.51
N ALA A 3 18.69 -17.58 15.78
CA ALA A 3 17.59 -17.06 16.60
C ALA A 3 17.17 -15.63 16.20
N GLU A 4 18.09 -14.80 15.76
CA GLU A 4 17.83 -13.47 15.23
C GLU A 4 17.16 -13.53 13.85
N LEU A 5 17.58 -14.49 12.99
CA LEU A 5 16.90 -14.80 11.73
C LEU A 5 15.47 -15.31 11.95
N ASP A 6 15.22 -16.06 13.03
CA ASP A 6 13.87 -16.56 13.36
C ASP A 6 12.97 -15.50 13.98
N LEU A 7 13.54 -14.56 14.77
CA LEU A 7 12.86 -13.36 15.25
C LEU A 7 12.55 -12.40 14.08
N PHE A 8 13.52 -12.20 13.20
CA PHE A 8 13.38 -11.45 11.98
C PHE A 8 12.31 -12.04 11.05
N ARG A 9 12.34 -13.38 10.84
CA ARG A 9 11.28 -14.11 10.13
C ARG A 9 9.90 -13.87 10.75
N LYS A 10 9.72 -14.05 12.05
CA LYS A 10 8.43 -13.88 12.74
C LYS A 10 7.92 -12.44 12.70
N SER A 11 8.78 -11.42 12.75
CA SER A 11 8.38 -10.02 12.71
C SER A 11 7.85 -9.59 11.33
N ILE A 12 8.42 -10.13 10.26
CA ILE A 12 8.03 -9.82 8.88
C ILE A 12 6.67 -10.42 8.51
N PHE A 13 6.30 -11.56 9.11
CA PHE A 13 5.23 -12.44 8.59
C PHE A 13 3.88 -12.38 9.26
N THR A 14 3.75 -11.64 10.34
CA THR A 14 2.47 -11.54 11.05
C THR A 14 1.51 -10.46 10.55
N HIS A 15 1.91 -9.60 9.59
CA HIS A 15 1.08 -8.44 9.22
C HIS A 15 1.14 -8.11 7.72
N GLY A 16 0.11 -8.50 7.00
CA GLY A 16 -0.47 -7.90 5.80
C GLY A 16 0.43 -7.66 4.55
N SER A 17 -0.03 -8.14 3.42
CA SER A 17 0.61 -8.16 2.08
C SER A 17 0.87 -6.80 1.38
N ALA A 18 0.62 -5.65 1.99
CA ALA A 18 0.71 -4.34 1.35
C ALA A 18 2.03 -3.62 1.68
N GLY A 19 3.12 -4.03 1.17
CA GLY A 19 4.46 -3.45 1.38
C GLY A 19 5.58 -4.40 0.97
N LYS A 20 5.25 -5.65 0.71
CA LYS A 20 6.24 -6.68 0.36
C LYS A 20 6.78 -6.53 -1.07
N GLU A 21 5.97 -6.01 -2.00
CA GLU A 21 6.37 -5.80 -3.40
C GLU A 21 7.29 -4.58 -3.60
N ASP A 22 7.27 -3.62 -2.66
CA ASP A 22 8.12 -2.43 -2.73
C ASP A 22 9.57 -2.69 -2.26
N LEU A 23 9.82 -3.80 -1.55
CA LEU A 23 11.14 -4.14 -0.99
C LEU A 23 12.03 -4.90 -1.96
N LEU A 24 11.46 -5.57 -2.97
CA LEU A 24 12.22 -6.26 -3.99
C LEU A 24 12.04 -5.58 -5.35
N SER A 25 13.08 -4.92 -5.79
CA SER A 25 13.29 -4.69 -7.21
C SER A 25 13.73 -6.02 -7.86
N ASN A 26 13.30 -6.30 -9.11
CA ASN A 26 13.84 -7.42 -9.91
C ASN A 26 15.28 -7.11 -10.38
N LYS A 27 16.10 -6.50 -9.51
CA LYS A 27 17.46 -6.07 -9.78
C LYS A 27 18.45 -7.04 -9.13
N ASP A 28 19.63 -7.16 -9.70
CA ASP A 28 20.75 -7.80 -9.01
C ASP A 28 21.17 -6.94 -7.81
N PHE A 29 21.75 -7.58 -6.79
CA PHE A 29 22.14 -6.88 -5.55
C PHE A 29 23.08 -5.70 -5.81
N GLU A 30 23.95 -5.81 -6.80
CA GLU A 30 24.89 -4.79 -7.23
C GLU A 30 24.19 -3.56 -7.86
N ASP A 31 23.02 -3.76 -8.47
CA ASP A 31 22.28 -2.72 -9.18
C ASP A 31 21.27 -2.00 -8.27
N LEU A 32 21.15 -2.42 -6.99
CA LEU A 32 20.31 -1.74 -6.03
C LEU A 32 20.76 -0.29 -5.81
N SER A 33 19.82 0.59 -5.56
CA SER A 33 20.01 2.00 -5.27
C SER A 33 19.31 2.40 -3.97
N LEU A 34 19.55 3.59 -3.43
CA LEU A 34 18.92 4.04 -2.18
C LEU A 34 17.40 4.21 -2.28
N ILE A 35 16.82 4.22 -3.48
CA ILE A 35 15.38 4.13 -3.69
C ILE A 35 14.85 2.71 -3.46
N ASP A 36 15.69 1.68 -3.56
CA ASP A 36 15.32 0.29 -3.34
C ASP A 36 15.29 -0.02 -1.83
N GLY A 37 14.13 -0.40 -1.32
CA GLY A 37 13.88 -0.58 0.11
C GLY A 37 14.91 -1.49 0.81
N PHE A 38 15.34 -2.58 0.16
CA PHE A 38 16.37 -3.46 0.76
C PHE A 38 17.70 -2.75 0.99
N LEU A 39 18.19 -1.94 0.02
CA LEU A 39 19.48 -1.27 0.18
C LEU A 39 19.42 -0.18 1.26
N VAL A 40 18.37 0.65 1.27
CA VAL A 40 18.25 1.72 2.30
C VAL A 40 18.15 1.12 3.70
N LEU A 41 17.41 0.00 3.84
CA LEU A 41 17.33 -0.74 5.11
C LEU A 41 18.68 -1.34 5.52
N SER A 42 19.44 -1.91 4.59
CA SER A 42 20.74 -2.49 4.85
C SER A 42 21.74 -1.42 5.30
N VAL A 43 21.75 -0.25 4.63
CA VAL A 43 22.60 0.87 5.04
C VAL A 43 22.15 1.43 6.40
N ALA A 44 20.86 1.59 6.64
CA ALA A 44 20.30 2.08 7.90
C ALA A 44 20.59 1.13 9.09
N SER A 45 20.62 -0.17 8.83
CA SER A 45 20.91 -1.19 9.85
C SER A 45 22.40 -1.33 10.23
N ASP A 46 23.32 -0.77 9.44
CA ASP A 46 24.76 -0.80 9.77
C ASP A 46 25.03 0.12 10.96
N LEU A 47 25.49 -0.46 12.07
CA LEU A 47 25.73 0.25 13.34
C LEU A 47 26.70 1.44 13.22
N LYS A 48 27.60 1.42 12.23
CA LYS A 48 28.61 2.47 12.04
C LYS A 48 28.17 3.53 11.03
N CYS A 49 27.49 3.13 9.98
CA CYS A 49 27.12 3.99 8.86
C CYS A 49 25.68 4.49 8.96
N GLY A 50 24.76 3.69 9.51
CA GLY A 50 23.34 3.99 9.52
C GLY A 50 22.99 5.37 10.07
N PRO A 51 23.39 5.72 11.31
CA PRO A 51 23.10 7.05 11.86
C PRO A 51 23.68 8.20 11.02
N ALA A 52 24.88 8.04 10.48
CA ALA A 52 25.52 9.04 9.63
C ALA A 52 24.81 9.17 8.28
N CYS A 53 24.44 8.06 7.65
CA CYS A 53 23.70 8.04 6.39
C CYS A 53 22.31 8.68 6.55
N GLY A 54 21.55 8.27 7.57
CA GLY A 54 20.23 8.84 7.85
C GLY A 54 20.28 10.35 8.08
N ARG A 55 21.29 10.83 8.83
CA ARG A 55 21.52 12.26 9.01
C ARG A 55 21.82 12.98 7.70
N LEU A 56 22.74 12.45 6.89
CA LEU A 56 23.08 13.04 5.58
C LEU A 56 21.87 13.12 4.65
N LEU A 57 21.02 12.07 4.64
CA LEU A 57 19.79 12.08 3.85
C LEU A 57 18.81 13.16 4.35
N ALA A 58 18.57 13.25 5.66
CA ALA A 58 17.69 14.28 6.22
C ALA A 58 18.21 15.70 5.94
N GLU A 59 19.50 15.95 6.22
CA GLU A 59 20.14 17.25 5.98
C GLU A 59 20.10 17.64 4.50
N GLY A 60 20.38 16.70 3.59
CA GLY A 60 20.40 16.96 2.16
C GLY A 60 19.03 17.15 1.52
N LEU A 61 18.00 16.42 1.99
CA LEU A 61 16.64 16.54 1.47
C LEU A 61 15.91 17.78 2.01
N LEU A 62 16.15 18.14 3.28
CA LEU A 62 15.39 19.16 3.97
C LEU A 62 16.12 20.49 4.17
N HIS A 63 17.45 20.54 3.90
CA HIS A 63 18.32 21.69 4.15
C HIS A 63 18.29 22.19 5.60
N GLU A 64 18.10 21.27 6.55
CA GLU A 64 18.13 21.55 7.97
C GLU A 64 19.30 20.81 8.64
N LYS A 65 19.84 21.38 9.73
CA LYS A 65 20.86 20.69 10.51
C LYS A 65 20.20 19.68 11.45
N VAL A 66 20.64 18.44 11.36
CA VAL A 66 20.19 17.35 12.24
C VAL A 66 21.25 17.10 13.32
N GLY A 67 20.84 17.11 14.57
CA GLY A 67 21.72 16.95 15.73
C GLY A 67 22.20 15.52 15.95
N TYR A 68 22.13 15.06 17.19
CA TYR A 68 22.39 13.66 17.50
C TYR A 68 21.25 12.80 16.95
N VAL A 69 21.59 11.61 16.44
CA VAL A 69 20.60 10.73 15.81
C VAL A 69 20.61 9.34 16.39
N ARG A 70 19.42 8.76 16.48
CA ARG A 70 19.19 7.34 16.68
C ARG A 70 18.40 6.85 15.47
N ILE A 71 18.79 5.71 14.91
CA ILE A 71 18.13 5.15 13.73
C ILE A 71 17.53 3.80 14.07
N HIS A 72 16.35 3.55 13.54
CA HIS A 72 15.66 2.27 13.60
C HIS A 72 15.29 1.87 12.18
N ALA A 73 15.94 0.83 11.67
CA ALA A 73 15.54 0.18 10.43
C ALA A 73 14.40 -0.81 10.73
N GLU A 74 13.35 -0.79 9.93
CA GLU A 74 12.19 -1.68 10.09
C GLU A 74 11.47 -1.59 11.46
N LYS A 75 11.22 -0.38 11.94
CA LYS A 75 10.45 -0.22 13.17
C LYS A 75 9.00 -0.65 12.99
N ILE A 76 8.56 -1.61 13.81
CA ILE A 76 7.17 -2.08 13.82
C ILE A 76 6.41 -1.37 14.94
N VAL A 77 5.33 -0.66 14.59
CA VAL A 77 4.37 -0.12 15.54
C VAL A 77 3.13 -1.03 15.55
N PRO A 78 2.89 -1.78 16.64
CA PRO A 78 1.81 -2.76 16.69
C PRO A 78 0.42 -2.09 16.61
N GLY A 79 -0.57 -2.84 16.11
CA GLY A 79 -1.96 -2.43 16.14
C GLY A 79 -2.54 -2.47 17.55
N ILE A 80 -3.58 -1.69 17.81
CA ILE A 80 -4.31 -1.70 19.07
C ILE A 80 -5.24 -2.93 19.09
N GLY A 81 -4.88 -3.96 19.86
CA GLY A 81 -5.60 -5.24 19.91
C GLY A 81 -5.33 -6.15 18.71
N MET A 82 -5.82 -7.40 18.78
CA MET A 82 -5.53 -8.45 17.78
C MET A 82 -6.12 -8.21 16.39
N THR A 83 -7.07 -7.30 16.24
CA THR A 83 -7.79 -7.04 14.96
C THR A 83 -7.41 -5.71 14.29
N LYS A 84 -6.59 -4.88 14.92
CA LYS A 84 -6.18 -3.58 14.38
C LYS A 84 -4.84 -3.69 13.67
N ARG A 85 -4.77 -3.09 12.47
CA ARG A 85 -3.55 -3.07 11.67
C ARG A 85 -2.46 -2.25 12.38
N GLY A 86 -1.27 -2.83 12.53
CA GLY A 86 -0.03 -2.11 12.84
C GLY A 86 0.53 -1.41 11.61
N ILE A 87 1.63 -0.71 11.78
CA ILE A 87 2.44 -0.19 10.68
C ILE A 87 3.87 -0.71 10.80
N ARG A 88 4.57 -0.72 9.68
CA ARG A 88 6.00 -0.91 9.58
C ARG A 88 6.56 0.31 8.89
N MET A 89 7.48 0.98 9.54
CA MET A 89 8.26 2.06 8.96
C MET A 89 9.53 1.47 8.35
N ASP A 90 9.89 1.92 7.16
CA ASP A 90 11.10 1.42 6.52
C ASP A 90 12.34 1.91 7.26
N VAL A 91 12.50 3.22 7.46
CA VAL A 91 13.59 3.79 8.24
C VAL A 91 13.06 4.95 9.09
N GLU A 92 13.15 4.81 10.41
CA GLU A 92 12.89 5.90 11.36
C GLU A 92 14.21 6.49 11.85
N LEU A 93 14.39 7.79 11.68
CA LEU A 93 15.48 8.55 12.25
C LEU A 93 14.92 9.46 13.35
N GLN A 94 15.44 9.31 14.55
CA GLN A 94 15.13 10.15 15.71
C GLN A 94 16.23 11.19 15.90
N SER A 95 15.88 12.46 16.08
CA SER A 95 16.80 13.57 16.28
C SER A 95 16.70 14.17 17.66
N PHE A 96 17.87 14.57 18.20
CA PHE A 96 18.03 15.14 19.53
C PHE A 96 19.02 16.32 19.47
N SER A 97 18.78 17.36 20.27
CA SER A 97 19.71 18.50 20.40
C SER A 97 20.99 18.14 21.17
N HIS A 98 20.96 17.07 21.96
CA HIS A 98 22.08 16.58 22.76
C HIS A 98 22.20 15.05 22.63
N LYS A 99 23.27 14.47 23.17
CA LYS A 99 23.44 13.01 23.16
C LYS A 99 22.34 12.36 23.99
N PRO A 100 21.47 11.54 23.38
CA PRO A 100 20.28 11.02 24.05
C PRO A 100 20.62 9.95 25.10
N GLU A 101 19.81 9.90 26.17
CA GLU A 101 19.74 8.77 27.08
C GLU A 101 18.98 7.59 26.44
N GLU A 102 19.08 6.38 27.03
CA GLU A 102 18.58 5.14 26.41
C GLU A 102 17.07 5.18 26.05
N ASN A 103 16.24 5.77 26.89
CA ASN A 103 14.77 5.83 26.70
C ASN A 103 14.25 7.24 26.50
N GLU A 104 15.09 8.19 26.14
CA GLU A 104 14.70 9.55 25.88
C GLU A 104 13.85 9.66 24.63
N LEU A 105 12.75 10.43 24.70
CA LEU A 105 11.94 10.78 23.54
C LEU A 105 12.71 11.73 22.63
N PRO A 106 12.63 11.55 21.31
CA PRO A 106 13.25 12.46 20.36
C PRO A 106 12.51 13.81 20.33
N GLU A 107 13.20 14.85 19.91
CA GLU A 107 12.58 16.15 19.62
C GLU A 107 11.87 16.10 18.25
N LYS A 108 12.44 15.35 17.28
CA LYS A 108 11.89 15.19 15.94
C LYS A 108 12.10 13.78 15.41
N VAL A 109 11.10 13.27 14.72
CA VAL A 109 11.13 11.97 14.04
C VAL A 109 11.06 12.20 12.53
N TYR A 110 11.93 11.53 11.79
CA TYR A 110 11.88 11.45 10.32
C TYR A 110 11.52 10.04 9.94
N ASP A 111 10.45 9.89 9.16
CA ASP A 111 9.98 8.62 8.62
C ASP A 111 10.29 8.59 7.13
N PHE A 112 11.29 7.79 6.73
CA PHE A 112 11.70 7.66 5.33
C PHE A 112 10.97 6.50 4.67
N GLU A 113 10.20 6.80 3.64
CA GLU A 113 9.32 5.90 2.91
C GLU A 113 9.67 5.89 1.41
N PRO A 114 10.61 5.04 0.94
CA PRO A 114 10.90 4.87 -0.49
C PRO A 114 9.81 4.04 -1.17
N HIS A 115 9.37 4.45 -2.37
CA HIS A 115 8.32 3.77 -3.13
C HIS A 115 8.59 3.79 -4.63
N HIS A 116 8.45 2.61 -5.28
CA HIS A 116 8.59 2.41 -6.72
C HIS A 116 7.27 2.42 -7.49
N LYS A 117 6.13 2.33 -6.84
CA LYS A 117 4.82 2.22 -7.51
C LYS A 117 3.90 3.34 -7.10
N ASN A 118 3.27 3.96 -8.08
CA ASN A 118 2.15 4.84 -7.82
C ASN A 118 1.01 4.03 -7.17
N SER A 119 0.57 4.49 -6.00
CA SER A 119 -0.47 3.85 -5.22
C SER A 119 -1.58 4.84 -4.92
N ASP A 120 -2.81 4.52 -5.35
CA ASP A 120 -4.01 5.34 -5.10
C ASP A 120 -4.28 5.58 -3.61
N ASN A 121 -3.64 4.83 -2.73
CA ASN A 121 -3.83 4.95 -1.28
C ASN A 121 -2.69 5.64 -0.53
N LEU A 122 -1.64 6.13 -1.22
CA LEU A 122 -0.43 6.71 -0.62
C LEU A 122 -0.76 7.75 0.47
N PHE A 123 -1.58 8.74 0.15
CA PHE A 123 -1.91 9.84 1.09
C PHE A 123 -2.70 9.36 2.32
N LYS A 124 -3.62 8.39 2.15
CA LYS A 124 -4.36 7.82 3.27
C LYS A 124 -3.49 6.88 4.10
N ARG A 125 -2.53 6.19 3.46
CA ARG A 125 -1.52 5.37 4.14
C ARG A 125 -0.63 6.25 5.01
N ASN A 126 -0.10 7.34 4.49
CA ASN A 126 0.72 8.30 5.24
C ASN A 126 -0.03 8.86 6.45
N ARG A 127 -1.29 9.28 6.27
CA ARG A 127 -2.13 9.73 7.39
C ARG A 127 -2.32 8.64 8.46
N PHE A 128 -2.47 7.38 8.05
CA PHE A 128 -2.62 6.27 8.99
C PHE A 128 -1.30 5.97 9.71
N ASN A 129 -0.16 5.98 8.98
CA ASN A 129 1.17 5.78 9.54
C ASN A 129 1.49 6.89 10.56
N GLN A 130 1.29 8.14 10.20
CA GLN A 130 1.43 9.29 11.10
C GLN A 130 0.68 9.11 12.42
N ALA A 131 -0.63 8.82 12.36
CA ALA A 131 -1.44 8.63 13.57
C ALA A 131 -0.91 7.49 14.47
N LYS A 132 -0.26 6.48 13.88
CA LYS A 132 0.36 5.38 14.61
C LYS A 132 1.69 5.76 15.23
N ILE A 133 2.50 6.53 14.52
CA ILE A 133 3.78 7.05 15.01
C ILE A 133 3.51 7.96 16.21
N ASP A 134 2.57 8.89 16.11
CA ASP A 134 2.16 9.80 17.18
C ASP A 134 1.67 9.02 18.41
N ALA A 135 0.76 8.08 18.21
CA ALA A 135 0.25 7.25 19.30
C ALA A 135 1.32 6.37 19.97
N HIS A 136 2.40 6.03 19.27
CA HIS A 136 3.52 5.26 19.81
C HIS A 136 4.49 6.13 20.61
N ASN A 137 4.69 7.37 20.18
CA ASN A 137 5.66 8.29 20.76
C ASN A 137 5.10 9.09 21.96
N LEU A 138 3.84 8.94 22.33
CA LEU A 138 3.26 9.53 23.52
C LEU A 138 2.95 8.45 24.56
N TYR A 139 3.54 8.55 25.74
CA TYR A 139 3.35 7.57 26.81
C TYR A 139 1.93 7.61 27.39
N SER A 140 1.42 6.43 27.76
CA SER A 140 0.12 6.34 28.46
C SER A 140 0.17 7.11 29.78
N GLY A 141 -0.76 8.07 29.92
CA GLY A 141 -0.84 8.92 31.11
C GLY A 141 -0.12 10.25 30.97
N GLU A 142 0.62 10.51 29.87
CA GLU A 142 1.14 11.84 29.57
C GLU A 142 -0.03 12.82 29.35
N LYS A 143 0.08 13.99 29.98
CA LYS A 143 -0.94 15.04 29.94
C LYS A 143 -0.53 16.23 29.10
N ASP A 144 0.77 16.38 28.86
CA ASP A 144 1.32 17.47 28.07
C ASP A 144 1.65 16.98 26.66
N PHE A 145 0.80 17.33 25.71
CA PHE A 145 0.99 16.99 24.29
C PHE A 145 2.16 17.73 23.63
N ASN A 146 2.77 18.74 24.29
CA ASN A 146 4.01 19.36 23.80
C ASN A 146 5.22 18.41 23.89
N HIS A 147 5.10 17.28 24.58
CA HIS A 147 6.10 16.22 24.55
C HIS A 147 5.99 15.29 23.34
N LEU A 148 4.96 15.44 22.49
CA LEU A 148 4.89 14.73 21.22
C LEU A 148 6.00 15.27 20.30
N PRO A 149 6.88 14.39 19.78
CA PRO A 149 7.92 14.82 18.85
C PRO A 149 7.34 15.43 17.58
N ASP A 150 8.04 16.41 17.00
CA ASP A 150 7.75 16.81 15.62
C ASP A 150 7.92 15.62 14.68
N LEU A 151 7.05 15.50 13.67
CA LEU A 151 7.06 14.40 12.72
C LEU A 151 7.23 14.90 11.28
N CYS A 152 8.26 14.41 10.63
CA CYS A 152 8.52 14.65 9.22
C CYS A 152 8.40 13.34 8.43
N VAL A 153 7.34 13.19 7.62
CA VAL A 153 7.15 12.04 6.74
C VAL A 153 7.77 12.34 5.39
N ILE A 154 8.79 11.59 5.02
CA ILE A 154 9.61 11.78 3.81
C ILE A 154 9.34 10.66 2.82
N ASN A 155 8.50 10.93 1.82
CA ASN A 155 8.25 10.01 0.74
C ASN A 155 9.27 10.23 -0.38
N ILE A 156 10.01 9.20 -0.75
CA ILE A 156 10.99 9.22 -1.85
C ILE A 156 10.42 8.35 -2.98
N LEU A 157 10.09 8.98 -4.11
CA LEU A 157 9.28 8.37 -5.15
C LEU A 157 10.02 8.39 -6.50
N ASP A 158 9.98 7.30 -7.25
CA ASP A 158 10.48 7.23 -8.62
C ASP A 158 9.46 7.70 -9.66
N TYR A 159 8.42 8.39 -9.23
CA TYR A 159 7.37 9.00 -10.04
C TYR A 159 6.88 10.33 -9.42
N ASP A 160 6.20 11.15 -10.22
CA ASP A 160 5.57 12.39 -9.74
C ASP A 160 4.12 12.11 -9.26
N PRO A 161 3.84 12.14 -7.94
CA PRO A 161 2.53 11.79 -7.40
C PRO A 161 1.44 12.83 -7.72
N PHE A 162 1.83 14.04 -8.11
CA PHE A 162 0.91 15.17 -8.37
C PHE A 162 0.86 15.58 -9.84
N GLY A 163 1.76 15.06 -10.70
CA GLY A 163 1.81 15.37 -12.12
C GLY A 163 2.12 16.84 -12.45
N LYS A 164 2.86 17.54 -11.55
CA LYS A 164 3.23 18.96 -11.72
C LYS A 164 4.70 19.16 -12.10
N GLY A 165 5.45 18.06 -12.24
CA GLY A 165 6.84 18.07 -12.67
C GLY A 165 7.82 18.69 -11.67
N LYS A 166 7.49 18.76 -10.37
CA LYS A 166 8.41 19.28 -9.36
C LYS A 166 9.26 18.16 -8.77
N ALA A 167 10.48 18.50 -8.36
CA ALA A 167 11.38 17.61 -7.66
C ALA A 167 10.95 17.41 -6.19
N LYS A 168 10.35 18.44 -5.58
CA LYS A 168 9.93 18.45 -4.18
C LYS A 168 8.54 19.06 -4.02
N TYR A 169 7.72 18.43 -3.19
CA TYR A 169 6.46 18.96 -2.69
C TYR A 169 6.47 18.90 -1.17
N HIS A 170 6.10 20.00 -0.52
CA HIS A 170 6.00 20.11 0.92
C HIS A 170 4.57 20.45 1.32
N PHE A 171 4.01 19.68 2.24
CA PHE A 171 2.67 19.86 2.78
C PHE A 171 2.74 20.00 4.30
N HIS A 172 2.10 21.02 4.82
CA HIS A 172 1.86 21.25 6.23
C HIS A 172 0.47 21.86 6.44
N ASN A 173 -0.02 21.85 7.65
CA ASN A 173 -1.31 22.44 7.98
C ASN A 173 -1.26 23.95 7.95
N MET A 174 -2.31 24.59 7.42
CA MET A 174 -2.45 26.05 7.38
C MET A 174 -3.91 26.46 7.52
N CYS A 175 -4.15 27.71 7.95
CA CYS A 175 -5.48 28.30 7.94
C CYS A 175 -5.85 28.74 6.52
N GLU A 176 -6.96 28.23 5.97
CA GLU A 176 -7.41 28.58 4.62
C GLU A 176 -7.89 30.05 4.55
N GLU A 177 -8.51 30.55 5.61
CA GLU A 177 -9.03 31.91 5.69
C GLU A 177 -7.94 32.97 5.81
N ASP A 178 -6.79 32.62 6.41
CA ASP A 178 -5.61 33.48 6.51
C ASP A 178 -4.33 32.64 6.65
N ILE A 179 -3.60 32.48 5.55
CA ILE A 179 -2.36 31.69 5.49
C ILE A 179 -1.20 32.26 6.32
N THR A 180 -1.34 33.46 6.88
CA THR A 180 -0.33 34.07 7.76
C THR A 180 -0.47 33.63 9.22
N ILE A 181 -1.59 32.98 9.57
CA ILE A 181 -1.81 32.42 10.90
C ILE A 181 -0.95 31.14 11.04
N PRO A 182 0.03 31.09 11.97
CA PRO A 182 0.82 29.88 12.16
C PRO A 182 -0.02 28.76 12.78
N TYR A 183 0.22 27.55 12.32
CA TYR A 183 -0.35 26.32 12.92
C TYR A 183 0.80 25.36 13.28
N PRO A 184 1.47 25.56 14.42
CA PRO A 184 2.70 24.87 14.79
C PRO A 184 2.39 23.50 15.43
N ASP A 185 1.85 22.57 14.65
CA ASP A 185 1.56 21.21 15.09
C ASP A 185 2.75 20.24 14.93
N GLY A 186 3.87 20.71 14.37
CA GLY A 186 5.09 19.93 14.20
C GLY A 186 4.99 18.83 13.15
N LEU A 187 3.97 18.85 12.25
CA LEU A 187 3.76 17.84 11.23
C LEU A 187 4.10 18.35 9.84
N ASP A 188 5.03 17.68 9.18
CA ASP A 188 5.42 17.94 7.80
C ASP A 188 5.37 16.67 6.94
N HIS A 189 4.85 16.80 5.71
CA HIS A 189 4.90 15.76 4.70
C HIS A 189 5.69 16.24 3.49
N TYR A 190 6.76 15.53 3.16
CA TYR A 190 7.56 15.77 1.96
C TYR A 190 7.39 14.64 0.96
N TYR A 191 7.34 15.01 -0.31
CA TYR A 191 7.34 14.09 -1.45
C TYR A 191 8.44 14.50 -2.39
N PHE A 192 9.46 13.65 -2.53
CA PHE A 192 10.60 13.85 -3.41
C PHE A 192 10.45 12.96 -4.64
N ASN A 193 10.45 13.57 -5.83
CA ASN A 193 10.37 12.89 -7.10
C ASN A 193 11.78 12.68 -7.65
N THR A 194 12.26 11.45 -7.63
CA THR A 194 13.60 11.10 -8.13
C THR A 194 13.63 10.82 -9.64
N SER A 195 12.45 10.62 -10.29
CA SER A 195 12.38 10.29 -11.72
C SER A 195 12.77 11.44 -12.63
N SER A 196 12.60 12.67 -12.18
CA SER A 196 12.91 13.87 -12.98
C SER A 196 13.25 15.05 -12.07
N PRO A 197 14.40 15.01 -11.35
CA PRO A 197 14.80 16.07 -10.46
C PRO A 197 15.12 17.34 -11.25
N ASN A 198 14.41 18.42 -10.98
CA ASN A 198 14.51 19.71 -11.68
C ASN A 198 14.25 20.90 -10.75
N ASP A 199 14.76 20.85 -9.52
CA ASP A 199 14.72 21.96 -8.56
C ASP A 199 15.73 23.04 -8.97
N GLU A 200 15.58 24.26 -8.44
CA GLU A 200 16.60 25.32 -8.56
C GLU A 200 17.87 25.00 -7.74
N ASP A 201 17.76 24.05 -6.82
CA ASP A 201 18.85 23.58 -5.98
C ASP A 201 19.59 22.40 -6.64
N ASP A 202 20.80 22.68 -7.10
CA ASP A 202 21.66 21.70 -7.75
C ASP A 202 22.11 20.57 -6.79
N GLU A 203 22.26 20.86 -5.49
CA GLU A 203 22.62 19.84 -4.49
C GLU A 203 21.47 18.85 -4.26
N LEU A 204 20.24 19.36 -4.16
CA LEU A 204 19.04 18.51 -4.08
C LEU A 204 18.90 17.66 -5.35
N ASN A 205 19.07 18.26 -6.53
CA ASN A 205 19.00 17.51 -7.79
C ASN A 205 20.04 16.39 -7.85
N ALA A 206 21.28 16.67 -7.44
CA ALA A 206 22.34 15.67 -7.38
C ALA A 206 22.03 14.55 -6.39
N LEU A 207 21.49 14.88 -5.21
CA LEU A 207 21.06 13.90 -4.22
C LEU A 207 19.94 13.01 -4.75
N LEU A 208 18.88 13.58 -5.36
CA LEU A 208 17.77 12.82 -5.91
C LEU A 208 18.21 11.90 -7.05
N LYS A 209 19.11 12.36 -7.93
CA LYS A 209 19.73 11.50 -8.95
C LYS A 209 20.52 10.36 -8.34
N TYR A 210 21.27 10.64 -7.27
CA TYR A 210 22.03 9.62 -6.57
C TYR A 210 21.11 8.59 -5.87
N ILE A 211 20.05 9.04 -5.24
CA ILE A 211 19.06 8.13 -4.62
C ILE A 211 18.44 7.22 -5.68
N GLN A 212 18.05 7.76 -6.85
CA GLN A 212 17.46 7.00 -7.95
C GLN A 212 18.44 5.97 -8.54
N ASN A 213 19.70 6.35 -8.68
CA ASN A 213 20.74 5.48 -9.21
C ASN A 213 22.06 5.69 -8.46
N SER A 214 22.32 4.84 -7.45
CA SER A 214 23.44 4.97 -6.52
C SER A 214 24.74 4.43 -7.09
N THR A 215 25.22 5.08 -8.17
CA THR A 215 26.49 4.77 -8.83
C THR A 215 27.56 5.82 -8.54
N GLU A 216 28.85 5.48 -8.78
CA GLU A 216 29.96 6.41 -8.65
C GLU A 216 29.80 7.64 -9.54
N GLU A 217 29.25 7.48 -10.76
CA GLU A 217 29.01 8.58 -11.72
C GLU A 217 28.03 9.62 -11.17
N ASN A 218 27.08 9.22 -10.36
CA ASN A 218 26.08 10.10 -9.73
C ASN A 218 26.56 10.65 -8.38
N ALA A 219 27.68 10.20 -7.84
CA ALA A 219 28.28 10.72 -6.60
C ALA A 219 29.06 12.02 -6.86
N THR A 220 28.36 13.06 -7.33
CA THR A 220 28.98 14.30 -7.86
C THR A 220 29.26 15.36 -6.79
N THR A 221 28.52 15.38 -5.68
CA THR A 221 28.70 16.32 -4.56
C THR A 221 29.43 15.65 -3.40
N GLU A 222 29.87 16.44 -2.43
CA GLU A 222 30.50 15.91 -1.23
C GLU A 222 29.54 14.99 -0.44
N LEU A 223 28.27 15.40 -0.31
CA LEU A 223 27.23 14.62 0.33
C LEU A 223 27.00 13.28 -0.37
N THR A 224 26.83 13.28 -1.69
CA THR A 224 26.58 12.05 -2.45
C THR A 224 27.80 11.14 -2.49
N ARG A 225 29.05 11.65 -2.41
CA ARG A 225 30.26 10.82 -2.26
C ARG A 225 30.30 10.13 -0.91
N GLN A 226 29.96 10.81 0.18
CA GLN A 226 29.89 10.20 1.50
C GLN A 226 28.80 9.11 1.56
N LEU A 227 27.64 9.36 0.97
CA LEU A 227 26.59 8.32 0.85
C LEU A 227 27.09 7.12 0.01
N HIS A 228 27.84 7.38 -1.07
CA HIS A 228 28.39 6.32 -1.92
C HIS A 228 29.40 5.43 -1.19
N GLU A 229 30.20 5.96 -0.28
CA GLU A 229 31.07 5.16 0.57
C GLU A 229 30.28 4.16 1.42
N TYR A 230 29.16 4.59 2.00
CA TYR A 230 28.29 3.72 2.80
C TYR A 230 27.58 2.66 1.93
N VAL A 231 27.04 3.05 0.80
CA VAL A 231 26.44 2.13 -0.18
C VAL A 231 27.45 1.08 -0.66
N THR A 232 28.64 1.51 -1.04
CA THR A 232 29.71 0.62 -1.51
C THR A 232 30.14 -0.37 -0.42
N LYS A 233 30.23 0.09 0.83
CA LYS A 233 30.54 -0.77 1.96
C LYS A 233 29.51 -1.87 2.13
N VAL A 234 28.20 -1.54 2.07
CA VAL A 234 27.10 -2.50 2.17
C VAL A 234 27.12 -3.46 0.98
N LYS A 235 27.23 -2.96 -0.24
CA LYS A 235 27.31 -3.78 -1.46
C LYS A 235 28.53 -4.72 -1.49
N SER A 236 29.60 -4.37 -0.79
CA SER A 236 30.80 -5.23 -0.66
C SER A 236 30.65 -6.31 0.40
N SER A 237 29.57 -6.33 1.20
CA SER A 237 29.34 -7.32 2.25
C SER A 237 28.76 -8.62 1.69
N PRO A 238 29.47 -9.77 1.85
CA PRO A 238 28.92 -11.06 1.46
C PRO A 238 27.67 -11.44 2.26
N GLU A 239 27.59 -10.99 3.53
CA GLU A 239 26.45 -11.21 4.42
C GLU A 239 25.19 -10.51 3.90
N GLU A 240 25.31 -9.25 3.45
CA GLU A 240 24.21 -8.49 2.90
C GLU A 240 23.73 -9.05 1.55
N ARG A 241 24.67 -9.48 0.70
CA ARG A 241 24.35 -10.20 -0.54
C ARG A 241 23.57 -11.48 -0.26
N TYR A 242 24.04 -12.30 0.69
CA TYR A 242 23.34 -13.54 1.06
C TYR A 242 21.96 -13.25 1.64
N ARG A 243 21.83 -12.18 2.44
CA ARG A 243 20.55 -11.74 3.01
C ARG A 243 19.57 -11.32 1.92
N TYR A 244 20.04 -10.61 0.89
CA TYR A 244 19.20 -10.21 -0.26
C TYR A 244 18.71 -11.42 -1.06
N MET A 245 19.60 -12.38 -1.36
CA MET A 245 19.21 -13.60 -2.08
C MET A 245 18.18 -14.45 -1.31
N THR A 246 18.41 -14.65 -0.02
CA THR A 246 17.47 -15.42 0.84
C THR A 246 16.14 -14.71 1.01
N TRP A 247 16.14 -13.40 1.04
CA TRP A 247 14.93 -12.59 1.07
C TRP A 247 14.15 -12.71 -0.24
N GLY A 248 14.84 -12.69 -1.39
CA GLY A 248 14.24 -12.88 -2.70
C GLY A 248 13.51 -14.22 -2.80
N GLU A 249 14.20 -15.32 -2.48
CA GLU A 249 13.62 -16.67 -2.46
C GLU A 249 12.39 -16.77 -1.54
N TYR A 250 12.44 -16.12 -0.40
CA TYR A 250 11.32 -16.12 0.54
C TYR A 250 10.08 -15.37 0.01
N ILE A 251 10.27 -14.19 -0.57
CA ILE A 251 9.15 -13.41 -1.15
C ILE A 251 8.56 -14.12 -2.35
N ASP A 252 9.37 -14.77 -3.17
CA ASP A 252 8.90 -15.59 -4.28
C ASP A 252 7.99 -16.73 -3.78
N PHE A 253 8.40 -17.41 -2.71
CA PHE A 253 7.61 -18.46 -2.09
C PHE A 253 6.26 -17.95 -1.56
N GLU A 254 6.26 -16.87 -0.77
CA GLU A 254 5.04 -16.23 -0.24
C GLU A 254 4.10 -15.73 -1.35
N THR A 255 4.70 -15.17 -2.43
CA THR A 255 3.94 -14.70 -3.59
C THR A 255 3.27 -15.86 -4.32
N MET A 256 3.95 -17.00 -4.44
CA MET A 256 3.37 -18.22 -5.01
C MET A 256 2.23 -18.78 -4.15
N GLU A 257 2.39 -18.80 -2.82
CA GLU A 257 1.33 -19.24 -1.90
C GLU A 257 0.11 -18.31 -1.97
N ALA A 258 0.32 -16.99 -1.90
CA ALA A 258 -0.76 -16.01 -2.00
C ALA A 258 -1.52 -16.07 -3.34
N LYS A 259 -0.79 -16.25 -4.46
CA LYS A 259 -1.39 -16.46 -5.78
C LYS A 259 -2.18 -17.78 -5.87
N ALA A 260 -1.66 -18.85 -5.24
CA ALA A 260 -2.34 -20.14 -5.20
C ALA A 260 -3.64 -20.09 -4.38
N GLU A 261 -3.63 -19.37 -3.27
CA GLU A 261 -4.79 -19.15 -2.41
C GLU A 261 -5.86 -18.29 -3.09
N ALA A 262 -5.47 -17.14 -3.65
CA ALA A 262 -6.38 -16.28 -4.43
C ALA A 262 -7.00 -17.02 -5.63
N ARG A 263 -6.24 -17.91 -6.28
CA ARG A 263 -6.76 -18.76 -7.36
C ARG A 263 -7.78 -19.80 -6.87
N LYS A 264 -7.57 -20.36 -5.67
CA LYS A 264 -8.53 -21.29 -5.05
C LYS A 264 -9.83 -20.58 -4.66
N GLU A 265 -9.71 -19.40 -4.05
CA GLU A 265 -10.86 -18.57 -3.67
C GLU A 265 -11.65 -18.13 -4.91
N GLY A 266 -10.99 -17.54 -5.91
CA GLY A 266 -11.65 -17.14 -7.15
C GLY A 266 -12.30 -18.30 -7.91
N HIS A 267 -11.71 -19.51 -7.86
CA HIS A 267 -12.32 -20.70 -8.45
C HIS A 267 -13.56 -21.16 -7.65
N ALA A 268 -13.53 -21.08 -6.32
CA ALA A 268 -14.66 -21.42 -5.45
C ALA A 268 -15.82 -20.42 -5.64
N GLU A 269 -15.54 -19.13 -5.66
CA GLU A 269 -16.53 -18.07 -5.92
C GLU A 269 -17.14 -18.18 -7.31
N GLY A 270 -16.31 -18.37 -8.35
CA GLY A 270 -16.80 -18.54 -9.71
C GLY A 270 -17.66 -19.79 -9.89
N LYS A 271 -17.34 -20.89 -9.19
CA LYS A 271 -18.17 -22.10 -9.18
C LYS A 271 -19.50 -21.87 -8.47
N GLU A 272 -19.51 -21.17 -7.35
CA GLU A 272 -20.75 -20.86 -6.61
C GLU A 272 -21.66 -19.92 -7.41
N GLN A 273 -21.09 -18.88 -8.03
CA GLN A 273 -21.83 -17.97 -8.92
C GLN A 273 -22.40 -18.72 -10.12
N GLY A 274 -21.60 -19.52 -10.82
CA GLY A 274 -22.07 -20.30 -11.96
C GLY A 274 -23.16 -21.31 -11.59
N LEU A 275 -23.11 -21.92 -10.40
CA LEU A 275 -24.17 -22.80 -9.92
C LEU A 275 -25.45 -22.01 -9.58
N ALA A 276 -25.33 -20.83 -9.01
CA ALA A 276 -26.48 -19.96 -8.71
C ALA A 276 -27.16 -19.48 -10.00
N GLU A 277 -26.38 -18.99 -10.95
CA GLU A 277 -26.86 -18.57 -12.28
C GLU A 277 -27.53 -19.71 -13.04
N GLY A 278 -26.88 -20.88 -13.10
CA GLY A 278 -27.45 -22.05 -13.75
C GLY A 278 -28.76 -22.53 -13.11
N ARG A 279 -28.90 -22.45 -11.79
CA ARG A 279 -30.17 -22.77 -11.10
C ARG A 279 -31.25 -21.73 -11.40
N ALA A 280 -30.89 -20.45 -11.49
CA ALA A 280 -31.84 -19.40 -11.84
C ALA A 280 -32.33 -19.55 -13.30
N GLU A 281 -31.44 -19.82 -14.24
CA GLU A 281 -31.79 -20.08 -15.64
C GLU A 281 -32.65 -21.34 -15.80
N ALA A 282 -32.30 -22.43 -15.14
CA ALA A 282 -33.09 -23.67 -15.16
C ALA A 282 -34.50 -23.44 -14.59
N ALA A 283 -34.64 -22.67 -13.53
CA ALA A 283 -35.91 -22.31 -12.95
C ALA A 283 -36.79 -21.47 -13.91
N LEU A 284 -36.20 -20.48 -14.60
CA LEU A 284 -36.88 -19.68 -15.63
C LEU A 284 -37.36 -20.56 -16.78
N ALA A 285 -36.48 -21.45 -17.29
CA ALA A 285 -36.81 -22.37 -18.36
C ALA A 285 -37.99 -23.26 -17.98
N THR A 286 -37.95 -23.87 -16.78
CA THR A 286 -39.01 -24.73 -16.26
C THR A 286 -40.35 -24.03 -16.18
N TYR A 287 -40.38 -22.80 -15.65
CA TYR A 287 -41.66 -22.04 -15.56
C TYR A 287 -42.18 -21.66 -16.96
N ARG A 288 -41.32 -21.30 -17.92
CA ARG A 288 -41.73 -20.99 -19.28
C ARG A 288 -42.35 -22.25 -19.97
N GLU A 289 -41.71 -23.39 -19.83
CA GLU A 289 -42.17 -24.68 -20.36
C GLU A 289 -43.53 -25.04 -19.74
N ASN A 290 -43.65 -25.03 -18.42
CA ASN A 290 -44.90 -25.33 -17.72
C ASN A 290 -46.05 -24.39 -18.12
N ILE A 291 -45.78 -23.08 -18.31
CA ILE A 291 -46.82 -22.15 -18.79
C ILE A 291 -47.30 -22.53 -20.18
N LEU A 292 -46.36 -22.80 -21.11
CA LEU A 292 -46.70 -23.17 -22.46
C LEU A 292 -47.45 -24.52 -22.54
N GLU A 293 -47.09 -25.47 -21.68
CA GLU A 293 -47.77 -26.75 -21.57
C GLU A 293 -49.23 -26.58 -21.11
N VAL A 294 -49.45 -25.83 -20.03
CA VAL A 294 -50.83 -25.54 -19.56
C VAL A 294 -51.65 -24.80 -20.61
N LEU A 295 -51.05 -23.82 -21.29
CA LEU A 295 -51.76 -23.08 -22.34
C LEU A 295 -52.08 -23.93 -23.53
N ASN A 296 -51.27 -24.93 -23.89
CA ASN A 296 -51.53 -25.86 -24.98
C ASN A 296 -52.73 -26.79 -24.72
N GLU A 297 -53.03 -27.08 -23.43
CA GLU A 297 -54.26 -27.80 -23.05
C GLU A 297 -55.53 -26.95 -23.33
N LEU A 298 -55.42 -25.61 -23.35
CA LEU A 298 -56.51 -24.71 -23.65
C LEU A 298 -56.70 -24.47 -25.15
N GLY A 299 -55.78 -24.98 -26.00
CA GLY A 299 -55.77 -24.85 -27.46
C GLY A 299 -54.39 -24.52 -28.00
N ALA A 300 -54.26 -24.43 -29.35
CA ALA A 300 -53.00 -24.08 -30.00
C ALA A 300 -52.45 -22.75 -29.52
N VAL A 301 -51.21 -22.74 -28.99
CA VAL A 301 -50.58 -21.49 -28.48
C VAL A 301 -50.03 -20.68 -29.67
N PRO A 302 -50.46 -19.41 -29.83
CA PRO A 302 -49.95 -18.55 -30.90
C PRO A 302 -48.44 -18.21 -30.70
N ASP A 303 -47.73 -17.99 -31.81
CA ASP A 303 -46.28 -17.74 -31.82
C ASP A 303 -45.87 -16.46 -31.02
N ASP A 304 -46.72 -15.46 -31.03
CA ASP A 304 -46.55 -14.24 -30.29
C ASP A 304 -46.60 -14.45 -28.76
N VAL A 305 -47.49 -15.34 -28.31
CA VAL A 305 -47.60 -15.76 -26.92
C VAL A 305 -46.35 -16.54 -26.50
N VAL A 306 -45.88 -17.47 -27.33
CA VAL A 306 -44.63 -18.21 -27.08
C VAL A 306 -43.46 -17.25 -26.95
N LYS A 307 -43.34 -16.25 -27.84
CA LYS A 307 -42.30 -15.25 -27.80
C LYS A 307 -42.39 -14.38 -26.51
N LYS A 308 -43.60 -13.99 -26.14
CA LYS A 308 -43.86 -13.18 -24.94
C LYS A 308 -43.45 -13.93 -23.66
N VAL A 309 -43.82 -15.19 -23.49
CA VAL A 309 -43.47 -16.05 -22.36
C VAL A 309 -41.94 -16.24 -22.31
N ASN A 310 -41.31 -16.49 -23.45
CA ASN A 310 -39.85 -16.71 -23.51
C ASN A 310 -39.02 -15.44 -23.26
N SER A 311 -39.60 -14.26 -23.46
CA SER A 311 -38.92 -13.00 -23.22
C SER A 311 -38.89 -12.53 -21.75
N VAL A 312 -39.68 -13.15 -20.88
CA VAL A 312 -39.74 -12.79 -19.44
C VAL A 312 -38.50 -13.33 -18.76
N THR A 313 -37.77 -12.41 -18.10
CA THR A 313 -36.54 -12.71 -17.33
C THR A 313 -36.75 -12.69 -15.82
N ASP A 314 -37.91 -12.24 -15.36
CA ASP A 314 -38.29 -12.20 -13.95
C ASP A 314 -39.05 -13.46 -13.56
N ILE A 315 -38.48 -14.22 -12.63
CA ILE A 315 -39.07 -15.48 -12.16
C ILE A 315 -40.40 -15.28 -11.42
N ASP A 316 -40.60 -14.17 -10.74
CA ASP A 316 -41.82 -13.91 -9.99
C ASP A 316 -42.97 -13.55 -10.94
N VAL A 317 -42.67 -12.89 -12.04
CA VAL A 317 -43.61 -12.69 -13.14
C VAL A 317 -44.02 -14.03 -13.76
N LEU A 318 -43.08 -14.94 -14.04
CA LEU A 318 -43.37 -16.27 -14.56
C LEU A 318 -44.21 -17.10 -13.58
N LYS A 319 -43.97 -17.07 -12.29
CA LYS A 319 -44.79 -17.73 -11.27
C LYS A 319 -46.23 -17.19 -11.26
N GLN A 320 -46.40 -15.89 -11.40
CA GLN A 320 -47.72 -15.28 -11.51
C GLN A 320 -48.41 -15.73 -12.78
N TRP A 321 -47.73 -15.70 -13.92
CA TRP A 321 -48.28 -16.17 -15.21
C TRP A 321 -48.63 -17.64 -15.20
N PHE A 322 -47.84 -18.50 -14.57
CA PHE A 322 -48.14 -19.91 -14.39
C PHE A 322 -49.44 -20.10 -13.61
N THR A 323 -49.59 -19.35 -12.51
CA THR A 323 -50.81 -19.38 -11.68
C THR A 323 -52.01 -18.89 -12.47
N LEU A 324 -51.87 -17.87 -13.29
CA LEU A 324 -52.93 -17.33 -14.19
C LEU A 324 -53.29 -18.35 -15.29
N ALA A 325 -52.30 -19.00 -15.91
CA ALA A 325 -52.51 -20.03 -16.91
C ALA A 325 -53.38 -21.20 -16.41
N ILE A 326 -53.06 -21.69 -15.18
CA ILE A 326 -53.85 -22.77 -14.54
C ILE A 326 -55.33 -22.35 -14.24
N LYS A 327 -55.57 -21.08 -13.96
CA LYS A 327 -56.89 -20.56 -13.60
C LYS A 327 -57.72 -20.07 -14.81
N SER A 328 -57.13 -20.04 -15.97
CA SER A 328 -57.78 -19.54 -17.17
C SER A 328 -58.58 -20.62 -17.89
N ASP A 329 -59.81 -20.32 -18.27
CA ASP A 329 -60.64 -21.25 -19.00
C ASP A 329 -60.46 -21.15 -20.54
N SER A 330 -59.68 -20.17 -20.99
CA SER A 330 -59.38 -19.97 -22.41
C SER A 330 -58.12 -19.14 -22.61
N MET A 331 -57.49 -19.23 -23.78
CA MET A 331 -56.34 -18.40 -24.17
C MET A 331 -56.64 -16.90 -24.10
N ALA A 332 -57.86 -16.49 -24.52
CA ALA A 332 -58.28 -15.08 -24.45
C ALA A 332 -58.37 -14.56 -22.99
N SER A 333 -58.81 -15.41 -22.05
CA SER A 333 -58.86 -15.07 -20.65
C SER A 333 -57.43 -14.88 -20.06
N PHE A 334 -56.47 -15.74 -20.39
CA PHE A 334 -55.10 -15.61 -20.00
C PHE A 334 -54.47 -14.34 -20.52
N LEU A 335 -54.59 -14.06 -21.82
CA LEU A 335 -53.97 -12.88 -22.46
C LEU A 335 -54.51 -11.55 -21.91
N SER A 336 -55.78 -11.48 -21.50
CA SER A 336 -56.35 -10.30 -20.89
C SER A 336 -55.72 -9.94 -19.53
N GLN A 337 -55.08 -10.90 -18.87
CA GLN A 337 -54.53 -10.73 -17.51
C GLN A 337 -53.01 -10.50 -17.53
N ILE A 338 -52.33 -10.76 -18.64
CA ILE A 338 -50.85 -10.59 -18.75
C ILE A 338 -50.45 -9.37 -19.60
N ASN A 339 -51.39 -8.52 -19.98
CA ASN A 339 -51.14 -7.29 -20.74
C ASN A 339 -50.72 -6.11 -19.89
#